data_e0afc2851267475d1091afa8cd935e9e
#
_entry.id   e0afc2851267475d1091afa8cd935e9e
#
_cell.length_a   1.000
_cell.length_b   1.000
_cell.length_c   1.000
_cell.angle_alpha   90.00
_cell.angle_beta   90.00
_cell.angle_gamma   90.00
#
_symmetry.space_group_name_H-M   'P 1'
#
loop_
_entity.id
_entity.type
_entity.pdbx_description
1 polymer ?
#
loop_
_entity_poly.entity_id
_entity_poly.type
_entity_poly.pdbx_seq_one_letter_code
_entity_poly.pdbx_strand_id
1 'polypeptide(L)'
;KDGEVGEIVVTSFNKTYPLIRLATGDLSYIDRSPCPCGRTSPRLGSIVGRVDTTARISGMFVYPHQVEQVMNRFEEIKRWQIVVTNPDGIDEMTLNIEASEFKRRDELLQQFREKIKLRPELKVLAPGSLPPQVRPIDDKRHWD
;
A
#
# COMPACT_ATOMS: atom_id res chain seq x y z
N LYS A 1 -12.33 8.61 -11.79
CA LYS A 1 -13.21 7.71 -12.57
C LYS A 1 -13.90 6.74 -11.64
N ASP A 2 -15.04 6.15 -12.06
CA ASP A 2 -15.74 5.16 -11.24
C ASP A 2 -14.84 3.95 -11.02
N GLY A 3 -14.80 3.46 -9.75
CA GLY A 3 -13.93 2.36 -9.36
C GLY A 3 -12.44 2.69 -9.21
N GLU A 4 -12.01 3.90 -9.60
CA GLU A 4 -10.62 4.35 -9.39
C GLU A 4 -10.41 4.69 -7.91
N VAL A 5 -9.33 4.15 -7.34
CA VAL A 5 -8.97 4.43 -5.95
C VAL A 5 -8.39 5.85 -5.85
N GLY A 6 -8.88 6.60 -4.88
CA GLY A 6 -8.42 7.94 -4.57
C GLY A 6 -8.56 8.27 -3.09
N GLU A 7 -7.94 9.38 -2.67
CA GLU A 7 -8.10 9.88 -1.31
C GLU A 7 -9.51 10.43 -1.08
N ILE A 8 -10.08 10.11 0.07
CA ILE A 8 -11.37 10.64 0.49
C ILE A 8 -11.18 12.08 0.94
N VAL A 9 -11.85 13.00 0.22
CA VAL A 9 -11.92 14.41 0.59
C VAL A 9 -13.35 14.75 0.99
N VAL A 10 -13.53 15.23 2.22
CA VAL A 10 -14.85 15.47 2.81
C VAL A 10 -15.14 16.97 2.90
N THR A 11 -16.36 17.35 2.53
CA THR A 11 -16.95 18.63 2.87
C THR A 11 -18.20 18.39 3.71
N SER A 12 -18.23 18.94 4.93
CA SER A 12 -19.37 18.88 5.84
C SER A 12 -20.04 20.24 5.95
N PHE A 13 -21.36 20.25 5.78
CA PHE A 13 -22.17 21.46 5.94
C PHE A 13 -22.67 21.66 7.39
N ASN A 14 -22.01 21.06 8.37
CA ASN A 14 -22.30 21.26 9.77
C ASN A 14 -22.00 22.70 10.16
N LYS A 15 -23.00 23.39 10.75
CA LYS A 15 -22.87 24.82 11.13
C LYS A 15 -21.96 25.07 12.32
N THR A 16 -21.80 24.07 13.20
CA THR A 16 -20.98 24.16 14.41
C THR A 16 -19.52 23.84 14.12
N TYR A 17 -19.27 22.86 13.23
CA TYR A 17 -17.92 22.42 12.85
C TYR A 17 -17.85 22.13 11.35
N PRO A 18 -17.73 23.18 10.52
CA PRO A 18 -17.68 23.00 9.09
C PRO A 18 -16.32 22.42 8.68
N LEU A 19 -16.34 21.38 7.88
CA LEU A 19 -15.16 20.82 7.23
C LEU A 19 -15.22 21.16 5.74
N ILE A 20 -14.22 21.85 5.23
CA ILE A 20 -14.15 22.24 3.83
C ILE A 20 -12.97 21.53 3.18
N ARG A 21 -13.25 20.59 2.27
CA ARG A 21 -12.24 19.82 1.51
C ARG A 21 -11.17 19.19 2.43
N LEU A 22 -11.59 18.65 3.56
CA LEU A 22 -10.69 17.93 4.45
C LEU A 22 -10.26 16.63 3.78
N ALA A 23 -8.96 16.48 3.52
CA ALA A 23 -8.32 15.24 3.13
C ALA A 23 -8.22 14.33 4.37
N THR A 24 -8.83 13.14 4.31
CA THR A 24 -8.88 12.23 5.49
C THR A 24 -7.62 11.39 5.60
N GLY A 25 -6.84 11.28 4.54
CA GLY A 25 -5.73 10.34 4.42
C GLY A 25 -6.16 8.90 4.11
N ASP A 26 -7.47 8.63 4.04
CA ASP A 26 -7.98 7.30 3.71
C ASP A 26 -8.21 7.15 2.21
N LEU A 27 -7.92 5.98 1.69
CA LEU A 27 -8.11 5.61 0.28
C LEU A 27 -9.37 4.77 0.11
N SER A 28 -10.20 5.14 -0.86
CA SER A 28 -11.41 4.41 -1.23
C SER A 28 -11.75 4.65 -2.71
N TYR A 29 -12.89 4.15 -3.17
CA TYR A 29 -13.40 4.33 -4.53
C TYR A 29 -14.90 4.62 -4.52
N ILE A 30 -15.43 5.17 -5.60
CA ILE A 30 -16.86 5.42 -5.77
C ILE A 30 -17.48 4.20 -6.47
N ASP A 31 -18.49 3.61 -5.83
CA ASP A 31 -19.30 2.52 -6.34
C ASP A 31 -20.67 3.05 -6.81
N ARG A 32 -20.95 2.91 -8.10
CA ARG A 32 -22.23 3.29 -8.75
C ARG A 32 -23.10 2.10 -9.09
N SER A 33 -22.73 0.89 -8.65
CA SER A 33 -23.56 -0.28 -8.88
C SER A 33 -24.93 -0.15 -8.21
N PRO A 34 -26.00 -0.76 -8.74
CA PRO A 34 -27.31 -0.73 -8.11
C PRO A 34 -27.25 -1.23 -6.66
N CYS A 35 -27.84 -0.47 -5.75
CA CYS A 35 -27.93 -0.88 -4.36
C CYS A 35 -29.12 -1.82 -4.18
N PRO A 36 -28.97 -2.98 -3.51
CA PRO A 36 -30.09 -3.88 -3.21
C PRO A 36 -31.24 -3.22 -2.44
N CYS A 37 -30.98 -2.11 -1.73
CA CYS A 37 -31.99 -1.35 -1.02
C CYS A 37 -32.76 -0.33 -1.87
N GLY A 38 -32.50 -0.27 -3.19
CA GLY A 38 -33.16 0.62 -4.14
C GLY A 38 -32.63 2.07 -4.18
N ARG A 39 -31.58 2.40 -3.43
CA ARG A 39 -30.96 3.74 -3.50
C ARG A 39 -30.21 3.91 -4.82
N THR A 40 -30.30 5.11 -5.41
CA THR A 40 -29.68 5.47 -6.69
C THR A 40 -28.42 6.32 -6.52
N SER A 41 -28.15 6.83 -5.31
CA SER A 41 -26.95 7.63 -5.05
C SER A 41 -25.67 6.77 -5.10
N PRO A 42 -24.56 7.33 -5.60
CA PRO A 42 -23.26 6.69 -5.51
C PRO A 42 -22.90 6.37 -4.06
N ARG A 43 -22.16 5.30 -3.86
CA ARG A 43 -21.68 4.85 -2.54
C ARG A 43 -20.17 5.00 -2.46
N LEU A 44 -19.69 5.32 -1.27
CA LEU A 44 -18.29 5.15 -0.96
C LEU A 44 -18.04 3.64 -0.74
N GLY A 45 -17.02 3.11 -1.40
CA GLY A 45 -16.57 1.73 -1.21
C GLY A 45 -15.92 1.53 0.17
N SER A 46 -15.39 0.35 0.41
CA SER A 46 -14.60 0.08 1.62
C SER A 46 -13.30 0.90 1.61
N ILE A 47 -12.79 1.22 2.81
CA ILE A 47 -11.45 1.77 2.94
C ILE A 47 -10.45 0.70 2.49
N VAL A 48 -9.62 1.01 1.50
CA VAL A 48 -8.63 0.09 0.92
C VAL A 48 -7.21 0.31 1.45
N GLY A 49 -6.97 1.45 2.09
CA GLY A 49 -5.68 1.81 2.68
C GLY A 49 -5.63 3.26 3.13
N ARG A 50 -4.42 3.72 3.43
CA ARG A 50 -4.15 5.12 3.77
C ARG A 50 -3.03 5.68 2.90
N VAL A 51 -3.09 6.97 2.63
CA VAL A 51 -2.08 7.69 1.83
C VAL A 51 -0.68 7.60 2.46
N ASP A 52 -0.62 7.75 3.79
CA ASP A 52 0.64 7.76 4.57
C ASP A 52 1.30 6.39 4.73
N THR A 53 0.59 5.30 4.44
CA THR A 53 1.10 3.92 4.53
C THR A 53 1.15 3.19 3.20
N THR A 54 0.74 3.84 2.12
CA THR A 54 0.61 3.26 0.78
C THR A 54 1.54 4.00 -0.17
N ALA A 55 2.26 3.27 -1.02
CA ALA A 55 3.05 3.89 -2.09
C ALA A 55 2.40 3.62 -3.46
N ARG A 56 2.46 4.61 -4.34
CA ARG A 56 2.15 4.44 -5.76
C ARG A 56 3.46 4.25 -6.52
N ILE A 57 3.71 3.05 -7.01
CA ILE A 57 4.96 2.65 -7.67
C ILE A 57 4.63 2.30 -9.12
N SER A 58 5.28 2.95 -10.06
CA SER A 58 5.03 2.73 -11.52
C SER A 58 3.52 2.75 -11.87
N GLY A 59 2.77 3.68 -11.25
CA GLY A 59 1.33 3.83 -11.46
C GLY A 59 0.43 2.89 -10.66
N MET A 60 0.97 1.92 -9.93
CA MET A 60 0.23 0.94 -9.14
C MET A 60 0.31 1.24 -7.65
N PHE A 61 -0.81 1.09 -6.94
CA PHE A 61 -0.84 1.20 -5.48
C PHE A 61 -0.35 -0.10 -4.84
N VAL A 62 0.60 0.03 -3.90
CA VAL A 62 1.09 -1.06 -3.06
C VAL A 62 0.59 -0.83 -1.64
N TYR A 63 -0.23 -1.75 -1.16
CA TYR A 63 -0.84 -1.68 0.17
C TYR A 63 -0.12 -2.64 1.13
N PRO A 64 0.21 -2.20 2.37
CA PRO A 64 0.87 -3.06 3.36
C PRO A 64 0.18 -4.41 3.58
N HIS A 65 -1.16 -4.43 3.67
CA HIS A 65 -1.90 -5.66 3.90
C HIS A 65 -1.75 -6.70 2.78
N GLN A 66 -1.56 -6.26 1.52
CA GLN A 66 -1.31 -7.18 0.40
C GLN A 66 0.07 -7.82 0.50
N VAL A 67 1.07 -7.03 0.90
CA VAL A 67 2.44 -7.51 1.12
C VAL A 67 2.45 -8.47 2.30
N GLU A 68 1.79 -8.13 3.40
CA GLU A 68 1.67 -8.98 4.59
C GLU A 68 1.05 -10.34 4.26
N GLN A 69 0.00 -10.38 3.41
CA GLN A 69 -0.59 -11.65 2.95
C GLN A 69 0.41 -12.54 2.20
N VAL A 70 1.38 -11.97 1.51
CA VAL A 70 2.45 -12.73 0.87
C VAL A 70 3.48 -13.17 1.91
N MET A 71 3.93 -12.25 2.77
CA MET A 71 4.96 -12.54 3.79
C MET A 71 4.51 -13.64 4.78
N ASN A 72 3.25 -13.63 5.19
CA ASN A 72 2.69 -14.61 6.12
C ASN A 72 2.67 -16.07 5.61
N ARG A 73 3.02 -16.29 4.34
CA ARG A 73 3.22 -17.65 3.79
C ARG A 73 4.62 -18.20 4.00
N PHE A 74 5.53 -17.38 4.53
CA PHE A 74 6.93 -17.69 4.74
C PHE A 74 7.28 -17.53 6.21
N GLU A 75 7.21 -18.60 6.98
CA GLU A 75 7.45 -18.59 8.44
C GLU A 75 8.87 -18.16 8.81
N GLU A 76 9.81 -18.28 7.87
CA GLU A 76 11.20 -17.86 8.03
C GLU A 76 11.34 -16.32 8.08
N ILE A 77 10.38 -15.57 7.50
CA ILE A 77 10.40 -14.11 7.47
C ILE A 77 9.83 -13.59 8.78
N LYS A 78 10.65 -12.92 9.58
CA LYS A 78 10.24 -12.36 10.87
C LYS A 78 9.72 -10.94 10.75
N ARG A 79 10.33 -10.16 9.87
CA ARG A 79 9.95 -8.77 9.60
C ARG A 79 10.25 -8.44 8.16
N TRP A 80 9.59 -7.44 7.65
CA TRP A 80 9.78 -6.96 6.29
C TRP A 80 9.58 -5.44 6.19
N GLN A 81 10.15 -4.86 5.16
CA GLN A 81 9.97 -3.47 4.77
C GLN A 81 10.11 -3.34 3.26
N ILE A 82 9.25 -2.54 2.63
CA ILE A 82 9.46 -2.05 1.28
C ILE A 82 10.10 -0.66 1.37
N VAL A 83 11.15 -0.45 0.62
CA VAL A 83 11.76 0.86 0.40
C VAL A 83 11.56 1.23 -1.06
N VAL A 84 11.03 2.43 -1.30
CA VAL A 84 10.81 2.98 -2.63
C VAL A 84 11.75 4.16 -2.84
N THR A 85 12.47 4.14 -3.94
CA THR A 85 13.37 5.21 -4.38
C THR A 85 13.08 5.57 -5.83
N ASN A 86 13.59 6.68 -6.32
CA ASN A 86 13.43 7.09 -7.72
C ASN A 86 14.75 7.66 -8.29
N PRO A 87 15.85 6.88 -8.30
CA PRO A 87 17.06 7.32 -8.97
C PRO A 87 16.76 7.59 -10.44
N ASP A 88 17.27 8.71 -10.94
CA ASP A 88 17.07 9.14 -12.34
C ASP A 88 15.59 9.22 -12.79
N GLY A 89 14.66 9.44 -11.84
CA GLY A 89 13.23 9.54 -12.13
C GLY A 89 12.52 8.20 -12.35
N ILE A 90 13.19 7.08 -12.17
CA ILE A 90 12.63 5.73 -12.32
C ILE A 90 12.32 5.15 -10.94
N ASP A 91 11.07 4.70 -10.75
CA ASP A 91 10.67 4.05 -9.51
C ASP A 91 11.37 2.70 -9.31
N GLU A 92 12.12 2.59 -8.23
CA GLU A 92 12.75 1.36 -7.77
C GLU A 92 12.12 0.89 -6.46
N MET A 93 11.86 -0.39 -6.36
CA MET A 93 11.27 -1.01 -5.18
C MET A 93 12.19 -2.09 -4.62
N THR A 94 12.64 -1.92 -3.40
CA THR A 94 13.41 -2.91 -2.66
C THR A 94 12.56 -3.53 -1.57
N LEU A 95 12.46 -4.86 -1.54
CA LEU A 95 11.85 -5.64 -0.47
C LEU A 95 12.94 -6.15 0.47
N ASN A 96 13.05 -5.55 1.64
CA ASN A 96 13.91 -6.01 2.72
C ASN A 96 13.15 -7.03 3.57
N ILE A 97 13.72 -8.20 3.81
CA ILE A 97 13.18 -9.21 4.72
C ILE A 97 14.21 -9.58 5.77
N GLU A 98 13.79 -9.78 7.01
CA GLU A 98 14.62 -10.35 8.07
C GLU A 98 14.40 -11.85 8.17
N ALA A 99 15.46 -12.61 7.91
CA ALA A 99 15.49 -14.06 8.07
C ALA A 99 16.91 -14.53 8.41
N SER A 100 17.03 -15.56 9.25
CA SER A 100 18.34 -16.16 9.55
C SER A 100 18.91 -16.92 8.34
N GLU A 101 18.04 -17.60 7.61
CA GLU A 101 18.31 -18.29 6.36
C GLU A 101 17.06 -18.21 5.49
N PHE A 102 17.20 -17.86 4.21
CA PHE A 102 16.07 -17.79 3.30
C PHE A 102 16.43 -18.36 1.92
N LYS A 103 15.92 -19.55 1.61
CA LYS A 103 16.21 -20.29 0.38
C LYS A 103 15.11 -20.17 -0.68
N ARG A 104 13.90 -19.76 -0.30
CA ARG A 104 12.70 -19.70 -1.17
C ARG A 104 12.56 -18.39 -1.93
N ARG A 105 13.69 -17.84 -2.40
CA ARG A 105 13.76 -16.52 -3.04
C ARG A 105 12.86 -16.40 -4.27
N ASP A 106 12.94 -17.36 -5.17
CA ASP A 106 12.19 -17.33 -6.44
C ASP A 106 10.69 -17.50 -6.19
N GLU A 107 10.32 -18.35 -5.25
CA GLU A 107 8.93 -18.54 -4.86
C GLU A 107 8.32 -17.28 -4.26
N LEU A 108 9.04 -16.59 -3.37
CA LEU A 108 8.62 -15.31 -2.81
C LEU A 108 8.40 -14.26 -3.91
N LEU A 109 9.36 -14.09 -4.80
CA LEU A 109 9.27 -13.13 -5.89
C LEU A 109 8.14 -13.45 -6.87
N GLN A 110 7.88 -14.73 -7.13
CA GLN A 110 6.75 -15.16 -7.95
C GLN A 110 5.42 -14.80 -7.27
N GLN A 111 5.21 -15.17 -6.01
CA GLN A 111 4.00 -14.88 -5.26
C GLN A 111 3.77 -13.36 -5.11
N PHE A 112 4.85 -12.62 -4.89
CA PHE A 112 4.81 -11.16 -4.83
C PHE A 112 4.32 -10.58 -6.17
N ARG A 113 4.89 -11.03 -7.29
CA ARG A 113 4.47 -10.60 -8.63
C ARG A 113 3.03 -10.99 -8.95
N GLU A 114 2.58 -12.16 -8.55
CA GLU A 114 1.20 -12.61 -8.77
C GLU A 114 0.18 -11.75 -8.03
N LYS A 115 0.49 -11.37 -6.79
CA LYS A 115 -0.41 -10.62 -5.91
C LYS A 115 -0.36 -9.11 -6.15
N ILE A 116 0.84 -8.55 -6.26
CA ILE A 116 1.09 -7.09 -6.26
C ILE A 116 1.35 -6.55 -7.67
N LYS A 117 1.64 -7.45 -8.63
CA LYS A 117 1.94 -7.14 -10.05
C LYS A 117 3.23 -6.33 -10.27
N LEU A 118 4.07 -6.22 -9.27
CA LEU A 118 5.38 -5.59 -9.31
C LEU A 118 6.47 -6.60 -8.96
N ARG A 119 7.71 -6.32 -9.34
CA ARG A 119 8.86 -7.15 -9.02
C ARG A 119 9.88 -6.32 -8.24
N PRO A 120 10.02 -6.56 -6.92
CA PRO A 120 11.01 -5.86 -6.12
C PRO A 120 12.41 -6.44 -6.31
N GLU A 121 13.44 -5.64 -6.00
CA GLU A 121 14.74 -6.17 -5.62
C GLU A 121 14.61 -6.79 -4.22
N LEU A 122 15.00 -8.04 -4.03
CA LEU A 122 14.94 -8.71 -2.73
C LEU A 122 16.28 -8.63 -2.00
N LYS A 123 16.27 -8.07 -0.78
CA LYS A 123 17.40 -8.05 0.15
C LYS A 123 17.06 -8.86 1.40
N VAL A 124 17.87 -9.86 1.71
CA VAL A 124 17.75 -10.65 2.93
C VAL A 124 18.70 -10.07 3.96
N LEU A 125 18.13 -9.65 5.08
CA LEU A 125 18.83 -9.02 6.20
C LEU A 125 18.90 -9.98 7.39
N ALA A 126 19.93 -9.85 8.20
CA ALA A 126 20.01 -10.57 9.46
C ALA A 126 18.88 -10.15 10.42
N PRO A 127 18.36 -11.04 11.27
CA PRO A 127 17.36 -10.69 12.26
C PRO A 127 17.81 -9.51 13.14
N GLY A 128 16.93 -8.54 13.35
CA GLY A 128 17.18 -7.32 14.12
C GLY A 128 17.85 -6.19 13.33
N SER A 129 18.03 -6.32 12.02
CA SER A 129 18.59 -5.26 11.16
C SER A 129 17.60 -4.12 10.89
N LEU A 130 16.30 -4.40 10.88
CA LEU A 130 15.28 -3.38 10.70
C LEU A 130 14.99 -2.66 12.03
N PRO A 131 14.75 -1.34 12.04
CA PRO A 131 14.41 -0.60 13.26
C PRO A 131 13.20 -1.18 13.99
N PRO A 132 13.09 -1.07 15.33
CA PRO A 132 11.95 -1.60 16.09
C PRO A 132 10.59 -1.10 15.61
N GLN A 133 10.51 0.19 15.23
CA GLN A 133 9.33 0.82 14.64
C GLN A 133 9.59 1.13 13.17
N VAL A 134 9.50 0.11 12.33
CA VAL A 134 9.66 0.27 10.89
C VAL A 134 8.32 0.56 10.23
N ARG A 135 8.29 1.53 9.33
CA ARG A 135 7.14 1.69 8.42
C ARG A 135 7.16 0.54 7.43
N PRO A 136 6.05 -0.15 7.23
CA PRO A 136 5.97 -1.25 6.25
C PRO A 136 6.38 -0.82 4.84
N ILE A 137 6.02 0.40 4.45
CA ILE A 137 6.44 1.01 3.19
C ILE A 137 7.11 2.35 3.52
N ASP A 138 8.36 2.49 3.15
CA ASP A 138 9.18 3.68 3.33
C ASP A 138 9.44 4.31 1.96
N ASP A 139 8.67 5.35 1.64
CA ASP A 139 8.79 6.07 0.38
C ASP A 139 9.83 7.20 0.53
N LYS A 140 11.00 6.98 -0.03
CA LYS A 140 12.15 7.89 0.00
C LYS A 140 12.31 8.70 -1.28
N ARG A 141 11.29 8.71 -2.13
CA ARG A 141 11.35 9.49 -3.36
C ARG A 141 11.30 10.98 -3.05
N HIS A 142 12.12 11.72 -3.73
CA HIS A 142 12.09 13.19 -3.72
C HIS A 142 11.39 13.67 -4.99
N TRP A 143 10.39 14.51 -4.80
CA TRP A 143 9.69 15.20 -5.88
C TRP A 143 10.10 16.66 -5.82
N ASP A 144 10.90 17.09 -6.79
CA ASP A 144 11.26 18.51 -6.99
C ASP A 144 10.09 19.29 -7.58
#